data_a27322aed566094c5c1838c9a2686378
#
_entry.id   a27322aed566094c5c1838c9a2686378
#
_cell.length_a   1.000
_cell.length_b   1.000
_cell.length_c   1.000
_cell.angle_alpha   90.00
_cell.angle_beta   90.00
_cell.angle_gamma   90.00
#
_symmetry.space_group_name_H-M   'P 1'
#
loop_
_entity.id
_entity.type
_entity.pdbx_description
1 polymer ?
#
loop_
_entity_poly.entity_id
_entity_poly.type
_entity_poly.pdbx_seq_one_letter_code
_entity_poly.pdbx_strand_id
1 'polypeptide(L)'
;MKLSQFRFHLPSDLIANEPPKHRDDVPMLVLDRKAQTIDHANFKDILTYFGEGDVFIINNTKVFPARLYGEKEKTGAKIEVFLLRELNRESRLWDVLVDPARKIRIGNKLYFGDDDSLVAEVIDNTTSRGRTIRFLFDGPYDEFKKTIQRLGETPLPKIHNRSATLEDEERYQTIFAKHEGAVAAPTAGLHFSREIMKRLELQGVSFAEITLHLGLGNFRTIDVEDLTKHKMDSEEMIIEPETAEIVNRSMARKGRVVAVGTTTMKAIESSVTIAGNLKPYRGWTNKFIFPPYEFSIANAMVTNLHMPQSPMMMMVAAFAGYDLLMKAYEVAIDKKYKFFTYGNPMLII
;
A
#
# COMPACT_ATOMS: atom_id res chain seq x y z
N MET A 1 -1.55 21.35 11.32
CA MET A 1 -2.88 20.85 10.91
C MET A 1 -3.44 19.88 11.94
N LYS A 2 -4.74 19.77 11.98
CA LYS A 2 -5.47 18.92 12.93
C LYS A 2 -6.14 17.76 12.21
N LEU A 3 -6.23 16.61 12.87
CA LEU A 3 -6.91 15.42 12.37
C LEU A 3 -8.36 15.71 11.95
N SER A 4 -9.09 16.49 12.74
CA SER A 4 -10.48 16.86 12.49
C SER A 4 -10.70 17.60 11.16
N GLN A 5 -9.69 18.26 10.62
CA GLN A 5 -9.77 18.94 9.32
C GLN A 5 -9.90 17.97 8.14
N PHE A 6 -9.56 16.70 8.32
CA PHE A 6 -9.64 15.64 7.30
C PHE A 6 -10.88 14.77 7.43
N ARG A 7 -11.85 15.23 8.21
CA ARG A 7 -13.14 14.54 8.39
C ARG A 7 -14.08 14.90 7.26
N PHE A 8 -14.73 13.89 6.70
CA PHE A 8 -15.87 14.04 5.79
C PHE A 8 -16.78 12.81 5.92
N HIS A 9 -18.02 12.94 5.51
CA HIS A 9 -18.95 11.82 5.48
C HIS A 9 -18.76 11.03 4.18
N LEU A 10 -18.33 9.78 4.30
CA LEU A 10 -18.24 8.85 3.18
C LEU A 10 -19.37 7.83 3.27
N PRO A 11 -20.34 7.85 2.32
CA PRO A 11 -21.36 6.82 2.23
C PRO A 11 -20.74 5.43 2.04
N SER A 12 -21.22 4.45 2.80
CA SER A 12 -20.64 3.09 2.79
C SER A 12 -20.76 2.38 1.44
N ASP A 13 -21.77 2.72 0.64
CA ASP A 13 -21.99 2.19 -0.72
C ASP A 13 -20.95 2.70 -1.74
N LEU A 14 -20.20 3.73 -1.39
CA LEU A 14 -19.09 4.22 -2.21
C LEU A 14 -17.76 3.51 -1.93
N ILE A 15 -17.66 2.66 -0.93
CA ILE A 15 -16.49 1.82 -0.70
C ILE A 15 -16.53 0.66 -1.71
N ALA A 16 -15.52 0.57 -2.58
CA ALA A 16 -15.44 -0.49 -3.58
C ALA A 16 -15.06 -1.83 -2.94
N ASN A 17 -16.00 -2.76 -2.87
CA ASN A 17 -15.80 -4.08 -2.25
C ASN A 17 -15.20 -5.11 -3.21
N GLU A 18 -15.31 -4.90 -4.51
CA GLU A 18 -14.84 -5.81 -5.55
C GLU A 18 -14.00 -5.08 -6.58
N PRO A 19 -13.04 -5.79 -7.21
CA PRO A 19 -12.26 -5.21 -8.29
C PRO A 19 -13.15 -4.88 -9.50
N PRO A 20 -12.84 -3.83 -10.26
CA PRO A 20 -13.56 -3.51 -11.50
C PRO A 20 -13.30 -4.60 -12.56
N LYS A 21 -14.23 -4.79 -13.49
CA LYS A 21 -14.10 -5.79 -14.56
C LYS A 21 -12.77 -5.65 -15.33
N HIS A 22 -12.39 -4.43 -15.65
CA HIS A 22 -11.12 -4.09 -16.29
C HIS A 22 -10.38 -3.08 -15.41
N ARG A 23 -9.15 -3.42 -15.03
CA ARG A 23 -8.37 -2.58 -14.09
C ARG A 23 -8.05 -1.19 -14.59
N ASP A 24 -7.95 -1.01 -15.89
CA ASP A 24 -7.60 0.24 -16.56
C ASP A 24 -8.79 1.01 -17.16
N ASP A 25 -10.00 0.42 -17.08
CA ASP A 25 -11.21 1.05 -17.63
C ASP A 25 -12.13 1.52 -16.49
N VAL A 26 -11.69 2.54 -15.81
CA VAL A 26 -12.38 3.11 -14.65
C VAL A 26 -12.39 4.64 -14.70
N PRO A 27 -13.42 5.29 -14.16
CA PRO A 27 -13.42 6.73 -14.01
C PRO A 27 -12.20 7.22 -13.21
N MET A 28 -11.64 8.34 -13.63
CA MET A 28 -10.51 9.00 -13.00
C MET A 28 -10.79 10.49 -12.82
N LEU A 29 -10.49 11.03 -11.64
CA LEU A 29 -10.41 12.47 -11.43
C LEU A 29 -9.05 13.00 -11.85
N VAL A 30 -9.00 14.15 -12.47
CA VAL A 30 -7.76 14.85 -12.80
C VAL A 30 -7.75 16.20 -12.08
N LEU A 31 -6.78 16.41 -11.22
CA LEU A 31 -6.56 17.66 -10.51
C LEU A 31 -5.36 18.37 -11.11
N ASP A 32 -5.57 19.57 -11.64
CA ASP A 32 -4.51 20.49 -12.02
C ASP A 32 -4.27 21.49 -10.90
N ARG A 33 -3.11 21.36 -10.23
CA ARG A 33 -2.76 22.21 -9.08
C ARG A 33 -2.52 23.66 -9.47
N LYS A 34 -2.03 23.89 -10.67
CA LYS A 34 -1.72 25.24 -11.15
C LYS A 34 -2.99 25.93 -11.61
N ALA A 35 -3.82 25.25 -12.39
CA ALA A 35 -5.09 25.79 -12.88
C ALA A 35 -6.21 25.76 -11.82
N GLN A 36 -6.03 24.99 -10.74
CA GLN A 36 -7.04 24.77 -9.70
C GLN A 36 -8.33 24.17 -10.25
N THR A 37 -8.21 23.24 -11.21
CA THR A 37 -9.33 22.56 -11.86
C THR A 37 -9.47 21.11 -11.42
N ILE A 38 -10.70 20.61 -11.53
CA ILE A 38 -11.09 19.23 -11.29
C ILE A 38 -11.80 18.75 -12.54
N ASP A 39 -11.20 17.82 -13.26
CA ASP A 39 -11.73 17.27 -14.48
C ASP A 39 -12.06 15.79 -14.33
N HIS A 40 -12.99 15.30 -15.15
CA HIS A 40 -13.38 13.90 -15.22
C HIS A 40 -12.80 13.25 -16.45
N ALA A 41 -12.16 12.09 -16.28
CA ALA A 41 -11.54 11.33 -17.34
C ALA A 41 -11.76 9.82 -17.11
N ASN A 42 -11.20 9.00 -17.99
CA ASN A 42 -11.01 7.58 -17.77
C ASN A 42 -9.52 7.31 -17.48
N PHE A 43 -9.18 6.27 -16.73
CA PHE A 43 -7.77 5.97 -16.46
C PHE A 43 -6.95 5.78 -17.75
N LYS A 44 -7.53 5.23 -18.79
CA LYS A 44 -6.88 5.09 -20.10
C LYS A 44 -6.42 6.42 -20.70
N ASP A 45 -7.06 7.52 -20.34
CA ASP A 45 -6.69 8.87 -20.79
C ASP A 45 -5.35 9.35 -20.20
N ILE A 46 -4.77 8.60 -19.24
CA ILE A 46 -3.43 8.88 -18.72
C ILE A 46 -2.38 8.96 -19.85
N LEU A 47 -2.62 8.24 -20.94
CA LEU A 47 -1.78 8.26 -22.14
C LEU A 47 -1.70 9.64 -22.81
N THR A 48 -2.67 10.53 -22.57
CA THR A 48 -2.71 11.87 -23.16
C THR A 48 -1.94 12.92 -22.34
N TYR A 49 -1.54 12.60 -21.13
CA TYR A 49 -0.90 13.54 -20.21
C TYR A 49 0.63 13.45 -20.19
N PHE A 50 1.21 12.35 -20.68
CA PHE A 50 2.63 12.06 -20.53
C PHE A 50 3.27 11.61 -21.84
N GLY A 51 4.59 11.84 -21.97
CA GLY A 51 5.34 11.53 -23.17
C GLY A 51 6.84 11.42 -22.92
N GLU A 52 7.61 11.67 -23.95
CA GLU A 52 9.06 11.53 -23.93
C GLU A 52 9.72 12.34 -22.81
N GLY A 53 10.61 11.68 -22.06
CA GLY A 53 11.34 12.28 -20.95
C GLY A 53 10.62 12.21 -19.60
N ASP A 54 9.35 11.81 -19.56
CA ASP A 54 8.62 11.58 -18.32
C ASP A 54 8.97 10.22 -17.71
N VAL A 55 8.86 10.10 -16.39
CA VAL A 55 9.10 8.84 -15.67
C VAL A 55 7.97 8.57 -14.69
N PHE A 56 7.50 7.33 -14.68
CA PHE A 56 6.60 6.80 -13.66
C PHE A 56 7.41 5.97 -12.67
N ILE A 57 7.28 6.30 -11.39
CA ILE A 57 7.89 5.52 -10.32
C ILE A 57 6.80 4.62 -9.73
N ILE A 58 7.05 3.32 -9.76
CA ILE A 58 6.12 2.28 -9.32
C ILE A 58 6.70 1.48 -8.16
N ASN A 59 5.82 0.97 -7.30
CA ASN A 59 6.21 0.10 -6.18
C ASN A 59 6.03 -1.36 -6.60
N ASN A 60 7.13 -2.10 -6.72
CA ASN A 60 7.15 -3.49 -7.16
C ASN A 60 7.00 -4.52 -6.03
N THR A 61 6.56 -4.09 -4.86
CA THR A 61 6.27 -5.01 -3.76
C THR A 61 5.19 -6.02 -4.15
N LYS A 62 5.30 -7.21 -3.59
CA LYS A 62 4.34 -8.30 -3.81
C LYS A 62 3.65 -8.66 -2.50
N VAL A 63 2.32 -8.72 -2.54
CA VAL A 63 1.50 -9.18 -1.43
C VAL A 63 1.64 -10.70 -1.30
N PHE A 64 1.77 -11.19 -0.08
CA PHE A 64 1.73 -12.62 0.22
C PHE A 64 0.47 -12.98 1.04
N PRO A 65 0.05 -14.26 1.08
CA PRO A 65 -1.16 -14.68 1.78
C PRO A 65 -0.93 -14.67 3.29
N ALA A 66 -1.02 -13.49 3.89
CA ALA A 66 -0.60 -13.20 5.26
C ALA A 66 -1.62 -13.62 6.34
N ARG A 67 -2.85 -13.98 5.96
CA ARG A 67 -3.91 -14.31 6.92
C ARG A 67 -4.05 -15.81 7.05
N LEU A 68 -3.76 -16.34 8.23
CA LEU A 68 -3.85 -17.76 8.58
C LEU A 68 -5.00 -17.98 9.56
N TYR A 69 -5.82 -18.98 9.29
CA TYR A 69 -6.85 -19.46 10.21
C TYR A 69 -6.45 -20.80 10.78
N GLY A 70 -6.66 -20.97 12.07
CA GLY A 70 -6.27 -22.18 12.77
C GLY A 70 -7.00 -22.38 14.08
N GLU A 71 -6.44 -23.24 14.90
CA GLU A 71 -6.99 -23.62 16.19
C GLU A 71 -5.93 -23.56 17.28
N LYS A 72 -6.36 -23.17 18.47
CA LYS A 72 -5.52 -23.20 19.65
C LYS A 72 -5.43 -24.62 20.21
N GLU A 73 -4.24 -25.07 20.55
CA GLU A 73 -3.99 -26.34 21.23
C GLU A 73 -4.90 -26.52 22.47
N LYS A 74 -5.29 -27.75 22.74
CA LYS A 74 -6.10 -28.19 23.89
C LYS A 74 -7.56 -27.72 23.88
N THR A 75 -7.87 -26.55 23.38
CA THR A 75 -9.23 -26.00 23.44
C THR A 75 -9.98 -26.07 22.10
N GLY A 76 -9.25 -26.24 20.98
CA GLY A 76 -9.83 -26.16 19.64
C GLY A 76 -10.43 -24.79 19.31
N ALA A 77 -10.13 -23.76 20.09
CA ALA A 77 -10.65 -22.42 19.86
C ALA A 77 -10.15 -21.89 18.52
N LYS A 78 -11.06 -21.46 17.65
CA LYS A 78 -10.74 -20.86 16.38
C LYS A 78 -9.97 -19.55 16.58
N ILE A 79 -8.90 -19.38 15.81
CA ILE A 79 -8.01 -18.21 15.88
C ILE A 79 -7.63 -17.74 14.48
N GLU A 80 -7.33 -16.45 14.37
CA GLU A 80 -6.72 -15.83 13.20
C GLU A 80 -5.31 -15.35 13.58
N VAL A 81 -4.34 -15.64 12.73
CA VAL A 81 -2.99 -15.06 12.81
C VAL A 81 -2.74 -14.29 11.53
N PHE A 82 -2.42 -13.02 11.66
CA PHE A 82 -2.07 -12.15 10.56
C PHE A 82 -0.57 -11.89 10.57
N LEU A 83 0.14 -12.42 9.59
CA LEU A 83 1.58 -12.29 9.46
C LEU A 83 1.94 -10.86 9.06
N LEU A 84 2.82 -10.21 9.82
CA LEU A 84 3.28 -8.85 9.52
C LEU A 84 4.66 -8.85 8.89
N ARG A 85 5.61 -9.50 9.56
CA ARG A 85 7.02 -9.44 9.18
C ARG A 85 7.78 -10.64 9.71
N GLU A 86 8.66 -11.20 8.89
CA GLU A 86 9.65 -12.18 9.34
C GLU A 86 10.77 -11.47 10.10
N LEU A 87 10.98 -11.87 11.34
CA LEU A 87 12.02 -11.32 12.21
C LEU A 87 13.34 -12.07 12.07
N ASN A 88 13.26 -13.39 11.91
CA ASN A 88 14.43 -14.24 11.71
C ASN A 88 14.06 -15.45 10.86
N ARG A 89 14.75 -15.62 9.75
CA ARG A 89 14.49 -16.68 8.78
C ARG A 89 14.88 -18.06 9.30
N GLU A 90 16.02 -18.18 9.95
CA GLU A 90 16.55 -19.47 10.43
C GLU A 90 15.68 -20.06 11.53
N SER A 91 15.30 -19.24 12.49
CA SER A 91 14.42 -19.64 13.59
C SER A 91 12.93 -19.55 13.26
N ARG A 92 12.56 -19.11 12.04
CA ARG A 92 11.18 -18.92 11.59
C ARG A 92 10.34 -18.08 12.55
N LEU A 93 10.95 -17.00 13.02
CA LEU A 93 10.37 -16.07 13.98
C LEU A 93 9.64 -14.96 13.23
N TRP A 94 8.39 -14.69 13.62
CA TRP A 94 7.51 -13.72 12.95
C TRP A 94 6.84 -12.78 13.95
N ASP A 95 6.72 -11.52 13.55
CA ASP A 95 5.84 -10.55 14.17
C ASP A 95 4.45 -10.66 13.53
N VAL A 96 3.41 -10.78 14.36
CA VAL A 96 2.05 -11.07 13.91
C VAL A 96 1.01 -10.31 14.71
N LEU A 97 -0.20 -10.18 14.15
CA LEU A 97 -1.40 -9.87 14.91
C LEU A 97 -2.23 -11.14 15.11
N VAL A 98 -2.94 -11.22 16.22
CA VAL A 98 -3.76 -12.37 16.55
C VAL A 98 -5.19 -11.95 16.94
N ASP A 99 -6.15 -12.81 16.63
CA ASP A 99 -7.55 -12.63 16.99
C ASP A 99 -8.20 -13.98 17.36
N PRO A 100 -8.90 -14.11 18.51
CA PRO A 100 -9.04 -13.14 19.59
C PRO A 100 -7.80 -13.07 20.50
N ALA A 101 -7.21 -11.89 20.65
CA ALA A 101 -5.93 -11.71 21.33
C ALA A 101 -5.93 -12.21 22.80
N ARG A 102 -7.05 -12.04 23.51
CA ARG A 102 -7.20 -12.48 24.90
C ARG A 102 -7.07 -14.00 25.11
N LYS A 103 -7.31 -14.79 24.05
CA LYS A 103 -7.22 -16.26 24.12
C LYS A 103 -5.83 -16.80 23.75
N ILE A 104 -4.97 -15.96 23.16
CA ILE A 104 -3.68 -16.35 22.61
C ILE A 104 -2.58 -15.77 23.50
N ARG A 105 -1.92 -16.64 24.28
CA ARG A 105 -0.93 -16.27 25.30
C ARG A 105 0.43 -16.90 25.00
N ILE A 106 1.49 -16.36 25.59
CA ILE A 106 2.84 -16.93 25.52
C ILE A 106 2.80 -18.40 25.92
N GLY A 107 3.50 -19.24 25.16
CA GLY A 107 3.58 -20.69 25.33
C GLY A 107 2.44 -21.47 24.66
N ASN A 108 1.39 -20.81 24.16
CA ASN A 108 0.35 -21.52 23.40
C ASN A 108 0.89 -22.00 22.06
N LYS A 109 0.47 -23.20 21.65
CA LYS A 109 0.65 -23.72 20.31
C LYS A 109 -0.61 -23.49 19.48
N LEU A 110 -0.40 -23.10 18.24
CA LEU A 110 -1.41 -22.78 17.25
C LEU A 110 -1.24 -23.72 16.06
N TYR A 111 -2.32 -24.37 15.64
CA TYR A 111 -2.34 -25.37 14.59
C TYR A 111 -3.09 -24.83 13.37
N PHE A 112 -2.50 -24.97 12.19
CA PHE A 112 -3.03 -24.51 10.93
C PHE A 112 -3.11 -25.65 9.91
N GLY A 113 -4.17 -25.66 9.11
CA GLY A 113 -4.47 -26.71 8.15
C GLY A 113 -5.21 -27.88 8.78
N ASP A 114 -5.95 -28.63 7.97
CA ASP A 114 -6.75 -29.77 8.43
C ASP A 114 -5.88 -30.97 8.91
N ASP A 115 -4.63 -30.98 8.46
CA ASP A 115 -3.63 -32.02 8.76
C ASP A 115 -2.56 -31.54 9.77
N ASP A 116 -2.77 -30.41 10.42
CA ASP A 116 -1.78 -29.77 11.31
C ASP A 116 -0.40 -29.58 10.65
N SER A 117 -0.40 -29.36 9.34
CA SER A 117 0.83 -29.23 8.56
C SER A 117 1.69 -28.03 8.90
N LEU A 118 1.12 -27.09 9.64
CA LEU A 118 1.84 -25.90 10.14
C LEU A 118 1.47 -25.66 11.61
N VAL A 119 2.48 -25.56 12.45
CA VAL A 119 2.34 -25.31 13.89
C VAL A 119 3.18 -24.10 14.27
N ALA A 120 2.66 -23.23 15.12
CA ALA A 120 3.39 -22.11 15.67
C ALA A 120 3.30 -22.10 17.21
N GLU A 121 4.34 -21.58 17.85
CA GLU A 121 4.38 -21.31 19.28
C GLU A 121 4.43 -19.81 19.52
N VAL A 122 3.63 -19.33 20.46
CA VAL A 122 3.63 -17.92 20.88
C VAL A 122 4.81 -17.70 21.82
N ILE A 123 5.75 -16.84 21.39
CA ILE A 123 7.00 -16.59 22.11
C ILE A 123 6.90 -15.34 22.98
N ASP A 124 6.26 -14.28 22.51
CA ASP A 124 6.17 -13.00 23.21
C ASP A 124 4.92 -12.21 22.85
N ASN A 125 4.59 -11.22 23.67
CA ASN A 125 3.56 -10.21 23.43
C ASN A 125 4.23 -8.91 23.02
N THR A 126 3.83 -8.33 21.90
CA THR A 126 4.39 -7.06 21.40
C THR A 126 3.45 -5.88 21.62
N THR A 127 2.16 -6.07 21.38
CA THR A 127 1.10 -5.09 21.63
C THR A 127 -0.16 -5.79 22.15
N SER A 128 -1.24 -5.06 22.35
CA SER A 128 -2.54 -5.64 22.79
C SER A 128 -3.02 -6.79 21.88
N ARG A 129 -2.76 -6.71 20.57
CA ARG A 129 -3.06 -7.75 19.58
C ARG A 129 -1.83 -8.36 18.94
N GLY A 130 -0.65 -7.79 19.17
CA GLY A 130 0.60 -8.22 18.59
C GLY A 130 1.23 -9.37 19.39
N ARG A 131 1.83 -10.29 18.66
CA ARG A 131 2.62 -11.42 19.20
C ARG A 131 3.86 -11.62 18.34
N THR A 132 4.87 -12.19 18.98
CA THR A 132 5.96 -12.87 18.28
C THR A 132 5.68 -14.36 18.33
N ILE A 133 5.67 -15.01 17.17
CA ILE A 133 5.49 -16.46 17.05
C ILE A 133 6.71 -17.10 16.40
N ARG A 134 6.92 -18.36 16.71
CA ARG A 134 7.90 -19.23 16.04
C ARG A 134 7.15 -20.36 15.35
N PHE A 135 7.35 -20.52 14.05
CA PHE A 135 6.84 -21.70 13.37
C PHE A 135 7.74 -22.92 13.66
N LEU A 136 7.10 -24.00 14.11
CA LEU A 136 7.72 -25.29 14.38
C LEU A 136 7.58 -26.14 13.10
N PHE A 137 8.48 -25.95 12.16
CA PHE A 137 8.45 -26.60 10.87
C PHE A 137 9.78 -27.27 10.56
N ASP A 138 9.76 -28.60 10.42
CA ASP A 138 10.93 -29.41 10.10
C ASP A 138 11.05 -29.54 8.59
N GLY A 139 11.94 -28.82 7.98
CA GLY A 139 12.15 -28.87 6.54
C GLY A 139 12.80 -27.60 5.98
N PRO A 140 13.11 -27.61 4.69
CA PRO A 140 13.69 -26.46 4.01
C PRO A 140 12.77 -25.22 4.07
N TYR A 141 13.39 -24.05 4.05
CA TYR A 141 12.66 -22.78 4.06
C TYR A 141 11.65 -22.65 2.91
N ASP A 142 11.99 -23.14 1.73
CA ASP A 142 11.09 -23.07 0.56
C ASP A 142 9.82 -23.90 0.76
N GLU A 143 9.92 -25.06 1.42
CA GLU A 143 8.74 -25.88 1.77
C GLU A 143 7.88 -25.19 2.84
N PHE A 144 8.50 -24.55 3.81
CA PHE A 144 7.80 -23.70 4.78
C PHE A 144 7.03 -22.58 4.09
N LYS A 145 7.65 -21.88 3.15
CA LYS A 145 6.99 -20.81 2.39
C LYS A 145 5.84 -21.33 1.52
N LYS A 146 6.00 -22.48 0.89
CA LYS A 146 4.92 -23.14 0.14
C LYS A 146 3.75 -23.51 1.04
N THR A 147 4.02 -23.94 2.28
CA THR A 147 2.97 -24.25 3.26
C THR A 147 2.19 -22.98 3.65
N ILE A 148 2.86 -21.86 3.90
CA ILE A 148 2.20 -20.57 4.11
C ILE A 148 1.37 -20.19 2.89
N GLN A 149 1.92 -20.33 1.69
CA GLN A 149 1.22 -20.01 0.44
C GLN A 149 -0.07 -20.84 0.26
N ARG A 150 -0.04 -22.09 0.66
CA ARG A 150 -1.19 -23.01 0.57
C ARG A 150 -2.27 -22.72 1.61
N LEU A 151 -1.88 -22.41 2.83
CA LEU A 151 -2.79 -22.23 3.97
C LEU A 151 -3.27 -20.80 4.16
N GLY A 152 -2.48 -19.82 3.72
CA GLY A 152 -2.78 -18.42 3.89
C GLY A 152 -3.82 -17.91 2.89
N GLU A 153 -4.51 -16.85 3.30
CA GLU A 153 -5.44 -16.10 2.44
C GLU A 153 -4.91 -14.72 2.12
N THR A 154 -5.32 -14.22 0.97
CA THR A 154 -5.04 -12.83 0.56
C THR A 154 -5.52 -11.86 1.64
N PRO A 155 -4.66 -10.94 2.12
CA PRO A 155 -4.95 -10.10 3.27
C PRO A 155 -5.84 -8.91 2.92
N LEU A 156 -7.03 -9.15 2.38
CA LEU A 156 -8.00 -8.08 2.13
C LEU A 156 -8.32 -7.32 3.41
N PRO A 157 -8.42 -5.99 3.37
CA PRO A 157 -8.86 -5.21 4.52
C PRO A 157 -10.24 -5.63 5.03
N LYS A 158 -10.39 -5.75 6.34
CA LYS A 158 -11.65 -6.19 6.98
C LYS A 158 -12.86 -5.29 6.69
N ILE A 159 -12.63 -4.05 6.28
CA ILE A 159 -13.70 -3.12 5.89
C ILE A 159 -14.55 -3.64 4.72
N HIS A 160 -14.00 -4.52 3.88
CA HIS A 160 -14.76 -5.16 2.80
C HIS A 160 -15.83 -6.13 3.32
N ASN A 161 -15.74 -6.53 4.58
CA ASN A 161 -16.70 -7.41 5.26
C ASN A 161 -17.05 -8.68 4.46
N ARG A 162 -16.06 -9.26 3.81
CA ARG A 162 -16.11 -10.52 3.07
C ARG A 162 -14.77 -11.25 3.10
N SER A 163 -14.78 -12.53 2.86
CA SER A 163 -13.57 -13.32 2.65
C SER A 163 -12.93 -12.99 1.29
N ALA A 164 -11.63 -13.20 1.20
CA ALA A 164 -10.93 -13.14 -0.07
C ALA A 164 -11.39 -14.29 -0.99
N THR A 165 -11.45 -13.99 -2.27
CA THR A 165 -11.77 -14.96 -3.32
C THR A 165 -10.53 -15.32 -4.13
N LEU A 166 -10.59 -16.32 -4.98
CA LEU A 166 -9.50 -16.64 -5.91
C LEU A 166 -9.22 -15.47 -6.87
N GLU A 167 -10.25 -14.71 -7.23
CA GLU A 167 -10.06 -13.50 -8.04
C GLU A 167 -9.24 -12.45 -7.30
N ASP A 168 -9.40 -12.30 -5.98
CA ASP A 168 -8.62 -11.36 -5.19
C ASP A 168 -7.13 -11.73 -5.13
N GLU A 169 -6.75 -13.00 -5.20
CA GLU A 169 -5.35 -13.41 -5.25
C GLU A 169 -4.62 -12.77 -6.44
N GLU A 170 -5.28 -12.69 -7.58
CA GLU A 170 -4.74 -12.06 -8.79
C GLU A 170 -4.97 -10.55 -8.79
N ARG A 171 -6.17 -10.09 -8.40
CA ARG A 171 -6.60 -8.70 -8.56
C ARG A 171 -6.09 -7.78 -7.47
N TYR A 172 -5.83 -8.29 -6.27
CA TYR A 172 -5.17 -7.56 -5.17
C TYR A 172 -3.64 -7.63 -5.29
N GLN A 173 -3.17 -7.50 -6.53
CA GLN A 173 -1.77 -7.55 -6.90
C GLN A 173 -1.54 -6.67 -8.13
N THR A 174 -0.47 -5.87 -8.15
CA THR A 174 -0.09 -5.13 -9.35
C THR A 174 0.52 -6.07 -10.39
N ILE A 175 0.46 -5.69 -11.66
CA ILE A 175 1.08 -6.46 -12.74
C ILE A 175 2.62 -6.44 -12.70
N PHE A 176 3.19 -5.54 -11.92
CA PHE A 176 4.65 -5.37 -11.73
C PHE A 176 5.13 -5.83 -10.36
N ALA A 177 4.32 -6.56 -9.61
CA ALA A 177 4.72 -7.15 -8.33
C ALA A 177 5.86 -8.16 -8.49
N LYS A 178 6.95 -7.98 -7.76
CA LYS A 178 8.17 -8.81 -7.84
C LYS A 178 8.64 -9.32 -6.48
N HIS A 179 8.79 -8.44 -5.51
CA HIS A 179 9.42 -8.73 -4.23
C HIS A 179 8.40 -8.90 -3.12
N GLU A 180 8.23 -10.14 -2.66
CA GLU A 180 7.31 -10.50 -1.60
C GLU A 180 7.69 -9.84 -0.26
N GLY A 181 6.70 -9.36 0.47
CA GLY A 181 6.89 -8.76 1.79
C GLY A 181 5.75 -7.83 2.22
N ALA A 182 4.83 -7.49 1.32
CA ALA A 182 3.70 -6.63 1.65
C ALA A 182 2.50 -7.42 2.17
N VAL A 183 1.80 -6.83 3.13
CA VAL A 183 0.50 -7.31 3.64
C VAL A 183 -0.67 -6.45 3.14
N ALA A 184 -0.38 -5.49 2.29
CA ALA A 184 -1.36 -4.69 1.57
C ALA A 184 -0.82 -4.32 0.18
N ALA A 185 -1.69 -4.23 -0.80
CA ALA A 185 -1.31 -3.86 -2.17
C ALA A 185 -1.09 -2.34 -2.30
N PRO A 186 -0.12 -1.89 -3.12
CA PRO A 186 0.00 -0.50 -3.52
C PRO A 186 -1.11 -0.18 -4.54
N THR A 187 -2.28 0.20 -4.03
CA THR A 187 -3.56 0.16 -4.77
C THR A 187 -3.65 1.06 -5.99
N ALA A 188 -2.94 2.19 -6.03
CA ALA A 188 -2.88 3.02 -7.22
C ALA A 188 -2.26 2.30 -8.42
N GLY A 189 -1.34 1.37 -8.17
CA GLY A 189 -0.73 0.52 -9.20
C GLY A 189 -1.68 -0.51 -9.79
N LEU A 190 -2.79 -0.83 -9.13
CA LEU A 190 -3.76 -1.81 -9.59
C LEU A 190 -4.45 -1.41 -10.90
N HIS A 191 -4.49 -0.12 -11.23
CA HIS A 191 -5.11 0.39 -12.45
C HIS A 191 -4.27 0.18 -13.70
N PHE A 192 -2.97 -0.05 -13.54
CA PHE A 192 -2.07 -0.26 -14.68
C PHE A 192 -2.26 -1.66 -15.28
N SER A 193 -2.56 -1.68 -16.58
CA SER A 193 -2.51 -2.89 -17.40
C SER A 193 -1.20 -2.96 -18.18
N ARG A 194 -0.86 -4.13 -18.69
CA ARG A 194 0.30 -4.31 -19.57
C ARG A 194 0.19 -3.45 -20.83
N GLU A 195 -1.03 -3.30 -21.35
CA GLU A 195 -1.30 -2.45 -22.50
C GLU A 195 -0.98 -0.98 -22.21
N ILE A 196 -1.50 -0.42 -21.12
CA ILE A 196 -1.24 0.97 -20.74
C ILE A 196 0.25 1.21 -20.54
N MET A 197 0.94 0.33 -19.82
CA MET A 197 2.38 0.45 -19.62
C MET A 197 3.16 0.42 -20.93
N LYS A 198 2.81 -0.53 -21.81
CA LYS A 198 3.47 -0.64 -23.12
C LYS A 198 3.26 0.59 -24.01
N ARG A 199 2.06 1.12 -24.00
CA ARG A 199 1.74 2.34 -24.76
C ARG A 199 2.48 3.56 -24.22
N LEU A 200 2.58 3.72 -22.90
CA LEU A 200 3.40 4.77 -22.27
C LEU A 200 4.88 4.64 -22.66
N GLU A 201 5.44 3.43 -22.62
CA GLU A 201 6.83 3.19 -23.06
C GLU A 201 7.04 3.58 -24.54
N LEU A 202 6.09 3.23 -25.43
CA LEU A 202 6.16 3.59 -26.85
C LEU A 202 6.06 5.12 -27.07
N GLN A 203 5.49 5.85 -26.13
CA GLN A 203 5.46 7.33 -26.13
C GLN A 203 6.74 7.96 -25.54
N GLY A 204 7.73 7.14 -25.13
CA GLY A 204 8.98 7.60 -24.55
C GLY A 204 8.97 7.80 -23.04
N VAL A 205 7.93 7.33 -22.35
CA VAL A 205 7.86 7.32 -20.88
C VAL A 205 8.72 6.20 -20.31
N SER A 206 9.53 6.51 -19.30
CA SER A 206 10.32 5.54 -18.57
C SER A 206 9.57 5.06 -17.33
N PHE A 207 9.83 3.81 -16.91
CA PHE A 207 9.38 3.27 -15.63
C PHE A 207 10.58 3.02 -14.74
N ALA A 208 10.50 3.51 -13.50
CA ALA A 208 11.49 3.25 -12.46
C ALA A 208 10.82 2.54 -11.28
N GLU A 209 11.48 1.56 -10.71
CA GLU A 209 10.90 0.73 -9.66
C GLU A 209 11.53 1.03 -8.31
N ILE A 210 10.70 1.19 -7.30
CA ILE A 210 11.10 1.11 -5.89
C ILE A 210 10.45 -0.13 -5.26
N THR A 211 10.97 -0.56 -4.13
CA THR A 211 10.30 -1.52 -3.26
C THR A 211 9.99 -0.85 -1.94
N LEU A 212 8.74 -0.87 -1.53
CA LEU A 212 8.32 -0.55 -0.18
C LEU A 212 7.29 -1.59 0.24
N HIS A 213 7.62 -2.36 1.28
CA HIS A 213 6.72 -3.38 1.81
C HIS A 213 5.68 -2.74 2.73
N LEU A 214 4.43 -2.66 2.23
CA LEU A 214 3.33 -2.06 2.99
C LEU A 214 2.98 -2.94 4.19
N GLY A 215 3.05 -2.33 5.37
CA GLY A 215 2.51 -2.88 6.61
C GLY A 215 1.09 -2.37 6.88
N LEU A 216 0.57 -2.72 8.06
CA LEU A 216 -0.77 -2.30 8.49
C LEU A 216 -0.83 -0.87 9.04
N GLY A 217 0.30 -0.18 9.17
CA GLY A 217 0.36 1.17 9.74
C GLY A 217 -0.51 2.20 9.01
N ASN A 218 -0.67 2.03 7.69
CA ASN A 218 -1.51 2.90 6.88
C ASN A 218 -3.02 2.71 7.14
N PHE A 219 -3.42 1.60 7.77
CA PHE A 219 -4.80 1.28 8.11
C PHE A 219 -5.12 1.54 9.58
N ARG A 220 -4.12 1.93 10.37
CA ARG A 220 -4.35 2.35 11.75
C ARG A 220 -5.01 3.72 11.78
N THR A 221 -5.97 3.86 12.67
CA THR A 221 -6.58 5.15 12.97
C THR A 221 -5.54 6.05 13.63
N ILE A 222 -5.47 7.30 13.18
CA ILE A 222 -4.72 8.32 13.88
C ILE A 222 -5.54 8.70 15.13
N ASP A 223 -4.95 8.60 16.29
CA ASP A 223 -5.58 8.79 17.59
C ASP A 223 -5.23 10.12 18.30
N VAL A 224 -4.49 10.97 17.59
CA VAL A 224 -4.06 12.29 18.08
C VAL A 224 -4.62 13.40 17.19
N GLU A 225 -5.11 14.48 17.80
CA GLU A 225 -5.65 15.62 17.04
C GLU A 225 -4.54 16.46 16.38
N ASP A 226 -3.43 16.63 17.08
CA ASP A 226 -2.24 17.28 16.54
C ASP A 226 -1.39 16.29 15.74
N LEU A 227 -1.40 16.43 14.41
CA LEU A 227 -0.70 15.51 13.50
C LEU A 227 0.81 15.43 13.72
N THR A 228 1.42 16.45 14.30
CA THR A 228 2.85 16.44 14.62
C THR A 228 3.23 15.40 15.69
N LYS A 229 2.23 14.94 16.45
CA LYS A 229 2.41 13.94 17.51
C LYS A 229 2.19 12.50 17.04
N HIS A 230 1.66 12.31 15.83
CA HIS A 230 1.46 10.98 15.27
C HIS A 230 2.79 10.36 14.85
N LYS A 231 2.97 9.09 15.16
CA LYS A 231 4.13 8.29 14.75
C LYS A 231 3.69 7.18 13.80
N MET A 232 4.21 7.21 12.59
CA MET A 232 4.00 6.12 11.63
C MET A 232 4.84 4.91 11.98
N ASP A 233 4.31 3.72 11.69
CA ASP A 233 5.08 2.49 11.72
C ASP A 233 6.19 2.54 10.65
N SER A 234 7.32 1.89 10.97
CA SER A 234 8.42 1.76 10.02
C SER A 234 8.12 0.68 8.98
N GLU A 235 8.41 0.99 7.74
CA GLU A 235 8.28 0.08 6.60
C GLU A 235 9.63 -0.05 5.88
N GLU A 236 9.96 -1.26 5.45
CA GLU A 236 11.18 -1.52 4.71
C GLU A 236 11.06 -0.99 3.29
N MET A 237 12.10 -0.28 2.83
CA MET A 237 12.15 0.27 1.49
C MET A 237 13.51 0.10 0.83
N ILE A 238 13.49 -0.03 -0.50
CA ILE A 238 14.68 -0.16 -1.32
C ILE A 238 14.52 0.73 -2.55
N ILE A 239 15.54 1.55 -2.79
CA ILE A 239 15.72 2.32 -4.03
C ILE A 239 17.07 1.91 -4.59
N GLU A 240 17.06 1.19 -5.70
CA GLU A 240 18.30 0.76 -6.36
C GLU A 240 18.99 1.93 -7.08
N PRO A 241 20.31 1.87 -7.29
CA PRO A 241 21.05 2.92 -7.99
C PRO A 241 20.51 3.22 -9.40
N GLU A 242 20.08 2.21 -10.14
CA GLU A 242 19.47 2.35 -11.46
C GLU A 242 18.18 3.18 -11.41
N THR A 243 17.33 2.96 -10.41
CA THR A 243 16.12 3.73 -10.21
C THR A 243 16.43 5.20 -9.98
N ALA A 244 17.38 5.50 -9.09
CA ALA A 244 17.81 6.88 -8.83
C ALA A 244 18.35 7.56 -10.10
N GLU A 245 19.12 6.85 -10.90
CA GLU A 245 19.69 7.36 -12.16
C GLU A 245 18.58 7.70 -13.17
N ILE A 246 17.61 6.82 -13.39
CA ILE A 246 16.48 7.04 -14.30
C ILE A 246 15.67 8.26 -13.87
N VAL A 247 15.32 8.35 -12.59
CA VAL A 247 14.51 9.45 -12.04
C VAL A 247 15.27 10.78 -12.14
N ASN A 248 16.51 10.82 -11.71
CA ASN A 248 17.33 12.03 -11.74
C ASN A 248 17.61 12.53 -13.19
N ARG A 249 17.69 11.62 -14.14
CA ARG A 249 17.81 11.96 -15.58
C ARG A 249 16.54 12.64 -16.08
N SER A 250 15.36 12.16 -15.73
CA SER A 250 14.10 12.80 -16.07
C SER A 250 14.00 14.20 -15.42
N MET A 251 14.37 14.32 -14.16
CA MET A 251 14.39 15.63 -13.46
C MET A 251 15.32 16.64 -14.17
N ALA A 252 16.53 16.21 -14.55
CA ALA A 252 17.51 17.05 -15.24
C ALA A 252 17.00 17.53 -16.62
N ARG A 253 16.18 16.72 -17.28
CA ARG A 253 15.53 17.06 -18.56
C ARG A 253 14.22 17.83 -18.40
N LYS A 254 13.86 18.18 -17.17
CA LYS A 254 12.57 18.82 -16.83
C LYS A 254 11.35 18.00 -17.25
N GLY A 255 11.50 16.67 -17.31
CA GLY A 255 10.40 15.73 -17.48
C GLY A 255 9.53 15.65 -16.23
N ARG A 256 8.33 15.13 -16.40
CA ARG A 256 7.45 14.86 -15.27
C ARG A 256 7.90 13.60 -14.54
N VAL A 257 7.96 13.70 -13.23
CA VAL A 257 8.21 12.56 -12.34
C VAL A 257 6.91 12.23 -11.62
N VAL A 258 6.33 11.10 -11.96
CA VAL A 258 5.02 10.67 -11.49
C VAL A 258 5.19 9.60 -10.41
N ALA A 259 4.79 9.90 -9.19
CA ALA A 259 4.70 8.90 -8.14
C ALA A 259 3.39 8.12 -8.27
N VAL A 260 3.48 6.81 -8.48
CA VAL A 260 2.31 5.93 -8.50
C VAL A 260 2.08 5.37 -7.10
N GLY A 261 1.12 5.96 -6.41
CA GLY A 261 0.72 5.62 -5.06
C GLY A 261 1.43 6.41 -3.95
N THR A 262 0.76 6.46 -2.81
CA THR A 262 1.27 7.15 -1.61
C THR A 262 2.52 6.49 -1.03
N THR A 263 2.66 5.17 -1.17
CA THR A 263 3.84 4.43 -0.71
C THR A 263 5.08 4.74 -1.54
N THR A 264 4.92 4.89 -2.85
CA THR A 264 5.99 5.36 -3.73
C THR A 264 6.42 6.77 -3.35
N MET A 265 5.45 7.68 -3.16
CA MET A 265 5.74 9.04 -2.73
C MET A 265 6.50 9.07 -1.40
N LYS A 266 6.05 8.28 -0.42
CA LYS A 266 6.74 8.14 0.88
C LYS A 266 8.18 7.67 0.70
N ALA A 267 8.42 6.66 -0.13
CA ALA A 267 9.75 6.11 -0.36
C ALA A 267 10.70 7.14 -0.98
N ILE A 268 10.30 7.77 -2.08
CA ILE A 268 11.16 8.72 -2.79
C ILE A 268 11.44 9.99 -1.96
N GLU A 269 10.47 10.48 -1.20
CA GLU A 269 10.65 11.62 -0.29
C GLU A 269 11.45 11.26 0.97
N SER A 270 11.63 9.98 1.27
CA SER A 270 12.49 9.50 2.36
C SER A 270 13.97 9.44 1.99
N SER A 271 14.33 9.58 0.72
CA SER A 271 15.71 9.42 0.24
C SER A 271 16.10 10.51 -0.76
N VAL A 272 16.15 11.74 -0.26
CA VAL A 272 16.48 12.95 -1.04
C VAL A 272 17.86 13.45 -0.64
N THR A 273 18.71 13.80 -1.62
CA THR A 273 19.99 14.47 -1.38
C THR A 273 19.80 15.94 -1.01
N ILE A 274 20.84 16.58 -0.47
CA ILE A 274 20.83 18.03 -0.19
C ILE A 274 20.55 18.83 -1.47
N ALA A 275 21.00 18.35 -2.62
CA ALA A 275 20.75 18.97 -3.93
C ALA A 275 19.35 18.73 -4.49
N GLY A 276 18.48 17.98 -3.78
CA GLY A 276 17.11 17.69 -4.21
C GLY A 276 16.96 16.50 -5.18
N ASN A 277 17.99 15.68 -5.32
CA ASN A 277 17.96 14.48 -6.18
C ASN A 277 17.58 13.23 -5.40
N LEU A 278 17.06 12.22 -6.10
CA LEU A 278 16.80 10.92 -5.51
C LEU A 278 18.12 10.18 -5.24
N LYS A 279 18.23 9.58 -4.05
CA LYS A 279 19.40 8.82 -3.62
C LYS A 279 19.05 7.34 -3.48
N PRO A 280 19.94 6.42 -3.91
CA PRO A 280 19.79 5.00 -3.58
C PRO A 280 19.71 4.79 -2.07
N TYR A 281 18.87 3.84 -1.66
CA TYR A 281 18.64 3.58 -0.25
C TYR A 281 18.19 2.13 -0.03
N ARG A 282 18.64 1.56 1.09
CA ARG A 282 18.14 0.27 1.59
C ARG A 282 18.00 0.38 3.10
N GLY A 283 16.80 0.26 3.60
CA GLY A 283 16.52 0.39 5.04
C GLY A 283 15.05 0.63 5.33
N TRP A 284 14.77 1.44 6.33
CA TRP A 284 13.43 1.63 6.88
C TRP A 284 13.01 3.09 6.78
N THR A 285 11.71 3.32 6.61
CA THR A 285 11.11 4.65 6.67
C THR A 285 9.85 4.65 7.54
N ASN A 286 9.73 5.64 8.39
CA ASN A 286 8.52 5.96 9.15
C ASN A 286 8.00 7.36 8.82
N LYS A 287 8.36 7.87 7.65
CA LYS A 287 8.01 9.22 7.24
C LYS A 287 6.50 9.41 7.20
N PHE A 288 6.02 10.46 7.84
CA PHE A 288 4.63 10.89 7.83
C PHE A 288 4.55 12.27 7.15
N ILE A 289 3.85 12.32 6.03
CA ILE A 289 3.70 13.54 5.22
C ILE A 289 2.28 14.08 5.39
N PHE A 290 2.19 15.33 5.82
CA PHE A 290 0.95 16.09 5.92
C PHE A 290 1.22 17.57 5.65
N PRO A 291 0.22 18.40 5.30
CA PRO A 291 0.45 19.81 5.00
C PRO A 291 0.93 20.62 6.21
N PRO A 292 1.82 21.60 6.02
CA PRO A 292 2.54 21.92 4.78
C PRO A 292 3.75 20.99 4.57
N TYR A 293 4.00 20.60 3.34
CA TYR A 293 5.18 19.81 2.96
C TYR A 293 5.64 20.19 1.55
N GLU A 294 6.95 20.37 1.34
CA GLU A 294 7.55 20.61 0.03
C GLU A 294 8.12 19.32 -0.54
N PHE A 295 7.57 18.90 -1.67
CA PHE A 295 8.02 17.70 -2.37
C PHE A 295 9.23 18.00 -3.24
N SER A 296 10.25 17.14 -3.16
CA SER A 296 11.53 17.33 -3.85
C SER A 296 11.62 16.56 -5.17
N ILE A 297 11.00 15.39 -5.28
CA ILE A 297 11.24 14.46 -6.37
C ILE A 297 10.07 14.45 -7.36
N ALA A 298 8.87 14.09 -6.92
CA ALA A 298 7.71 13.98 -7.80
C ALA A 298 7.02 15.33 -8.02
N ASN A 299 6.57 15.57 -9.25
CA ASN A 299 5.77 16.73 -9.63
C ASN A 299 4.39 16.34 -10.22
N ALA A 300 4.10 15.04 -10.26
CA ALA A 300 2.78 14.49 -10.54
C ALA A 300 2.56 13.23 -9.69
N MET A 301 1.31 12.85 -9.51
CA MET A 301 0.95 11.70 -8.68
C MET A 301 -0.28 10.99 -9.22
N VAL A 302 -0.27 9.67 -9.19
CA VAL A 302 -1.46 8.82 -9.33
C VAL A 302 -1.76 8.22 -7.97
N THR A 303 -2.97 8.38 -7.49
CA THR A 303 -3.42 7.85 -6.20
C THR A 303 -4.88 7.43 -6.27
N ASN A 304 -5.34 6.62 -5.30
CA ASN A 304 -6.76 6.33 -5.15
C ASN A 304 -7.44 7.39 -4.27
N LEU A 305 -8.76 7.36 -4.23
CA LEU A 305 -9.54 8.12 -3.25
C LEU A 305 -9.48 7.40 -1.90
N HIS A 306 -9.03 8.11 -0.87
CA HIS A 306 -8.71 7.54 0.44
C HIS A 306 -9.83 7.76 1.47
N MET A 307 -9.77 6.95 2.54
CA MET A 307 -10.69 7.06 3.66
C MET A 307 -10.50 8.37 4.44
N PRO A 308 -11.58 8.88 5.07
CA PRO A 308 -11.46 10.05 5.95
C PRO A 308 -10.40 9.85 7.03
N GLN A 309 -9.68 10.91 7.33
CA GLN A 309 -8.67 10.95 8.40
C GLN A 309 -7.55 9.91 8.26
N SER A 310 -7.32 9.37 7.07
CA SER A 310 -6.23 8.44 6.79
C SER A 310 -4.90 9.16 6.56
N PRO A 311 -3.76 8.54 6.92
CA PRO A 311 -2.45 9.09 6.60
C PRO A 311 -2.23 9.34 5.10
N MET A 312 -2.81 8.48 4.25
CA MET A 312 -2.71 8.64 2.79
C MET A 312 -3.41 9.90 2.30
N MET A 313 -4.63 10.18 2.82
CA MET A 313 -5.36 11.40 2.47
C MET A 313 -4.55 12.65 2.84
N MET A 314 -3.87 12.63 3.98
CA MET A 314 -3.05 13.76 4.43
C MET A 314 -1.86 14.03 3.53
N MET A 315 -1.19 12.98 3.05
CA MET A 315 -0.12 13.11 2.07
C MET A 315 -0.65 13.69 0.75
N VAL A 316 -1.77 13.20 0.27
CA VAL A 316 -2.38 13.72 -0.97
C VAL A 316 -2.80 15.19 -0.79
N ALA A 317 -3.32 15.57 0.37
CA ALA A 317 -3.63 16.97 0.68
C ALA A 317 -2.38 17.86 0.69
N ALA A 318 -1.25 17.35 1.18
CA ALA A 318 0.02 18.05 1.11
C ALA A 318 0.49 18.28 -0.34
N PHE A 319 0.21 17.33 -1.22
CA PHE A 319 0.63 17.39 -2.62
C PHE A 319 -0.32 18.20 -3.51
N ALA A 320 -1.61 17.96 -3.41
CA ALA A 320 -2.64 18.62 -4.22
C ALA A 320 -2.98 20.04 -3.74
N GLY A 321 -2.77 20.31 -2.46
CA GLY A 321 -3.38 21.43 -1.74
C GLY A 321 -4.66 20.99 -1.03
N TYR A 322 -4.80 21.38 0.23
CA TYR A 322 -5.90 20.95 1.09
C TYR A 322 -7.28 21.32 0.50
N ASP A 323 -7.46 22.59 0.12
CA ASP A 323 -8.76 23.07 -0.37
C ASP A 323 -9.17 22.40 -1.69
N LEU A 324 -8.23 22.25 -2.62
CA LEU A 324 -8.48 21.57 -3.90
C LEU A 324 -8.84 20.10 -3.68
N LEU A 325 -8.12 19.42 -2.79
CA LEU A 325 -8.41 18.02 -2.48
C LEU A 325 -9.79 17.83 -1.84
N MET A 326 -10.14 18.67 -0.85
CA MET A 326 -11.44 18.57 -0.18
C MET A 326 -12.59 18.82 -1.17
N LYS A 327 -12.45 19.78 -2.05
CA LYS A 327 -13.40 20.02 -3.13
C LYS A 327 -13.50 18.85 -4.11
N ALA A 328 -12.35 18.24 -4.46
CA ALA A 328 -12.33 17.05 -5.31
C ALA A 328 -13.06 15.87 -4.68
N TYR A 329 -12.94 15.69 -3.37
CA TYR A 329 -13.64 14.63 -2.63
C TYR A 329 -15.15 14.86 -2.56
N GLU A 330 -15.61 16.11 -2.38
CA GLU A 330 -17.01 16.45 -2.50
C GLU A 330 -17.57 16.11 -3.89
N VAL A 331 -16.85 16.49 -4.95
CA VAL A 331 -17.20 16.15 -6.35
C VAL A 331 -17.23 14.64 -6.55
N ALA A 332 -16.25 13.92 -6.03
CA ALA A 332 -16.17 12.46 -6.14
C ALA A 332 -17.38 11.77 -5.49
N ILE A 333 -17.79 12.21 -4.31
CA ILE A 333 -18.96 11.67 -3.61
C ILE A 333 -20.25 11.98 -4.39
N ASP A 334 -20.42 13.20 -4.85
CA ASP A 334 -21.58 13.63 -5.66
C ASP A 334 -21.71 12.80 -6.94
N LYS A 335 -20.60 12.57 -7.61
CA LYS A 335 -20.52 11.79 -8.88
C LYS A 335 -20.41 10.28 -8.67
N LYS A 336 -20.53 9.79 -7.43
CA LYS A 336 -20.53 8.36 -7.11
C LYS A 336 -19.22 7.62 -7.45
N TYR A 337 -18.10 8.31 -7.40
CA TYR A 337 -16.79 7.66 -7.46
C TYR A 337 -16.63 6.68 -6.30
N LYS A 338 -15.87 5.63 -6.54
CA LYS A 338 -15.59 4.62 -5.54
C LYS A 338 -14.29 4.91 -4.80
N PHE A 339 -14.27 4.55 -3.53
CA PHE A 339 -13.19 4.83 -2.59
C PHE A 339 -12.49 3.53 -2.15
N PHE A 340 -11.29 3.68 -1.62
CA PHE A 340 -10.49 2.68 -0.94
C PHE A 340 -9.78 1.71 -1.90
N THR A 341 -9.62 0.42 -1.53
CA THR A 341 -8.75 -0.57 -2.19
C THR A 341 -8.98 -0.69 -3.69
N TYR A 342 -10.21 -0.92 -4.10
CA TYR A 342 -10.61 -1.08 -5.49
C TYR A 342 -11.30 0.17 -6.05
N GLY A 343 -11.10 1.30 -5.35
CA GLY A 343 -11.70 2.57 -5.72
C GLY A 343 -11.08 3.21 -6.97
N ASN A 344 -11.65 4.33 -7.36
CA ASN A 344 -11.23 5.06 -8.54
C ASN A 344 -9.92 5.83 -8.33
N PRO A 345 -9.10 5.96 -9.37
CA PRO A 345 -7.87 6.72 -9.33
C PRO A 345 -8.10 8.22 -9.46
N MET A 346 -7.12 8.96 -9.00
CA MET A 346 -6.98 10.39 -9.19
C MET A 346 -5.57 10.68 -9.73
N LEU A 347 -5.50 11.46 -10.80
CA LEU A 347 -4.26 12.01 -11.34
C LEU A 347 -4.11 13.44 -10.85
N ILE A 348 -2.97 13.79 -10.28
CA ILE A 348 -2.64 15.14 -9.81
C ILE A 348 -1.43 15.64 -10.59
N ILE A 349 -1.61 16.75 -11.32
CA ILE A 349 -0.61 17.37 -12.18
C ILE A 349 -0.35 18.83 -11.83
#